data_73112bfc66c40e5b3220d3e3c7f2ce2f
#
_entry.id   73112bfc66c40e5b3220d3e3c7f2ce2f
#
_cell.length_a   1.000
_cell.length_b   1.000
_cell.length_c   1.000
_cell.angle_alpha   90.00
_cell.angle_beta   90.00
_cell.angle_gamma   90.00
#
_symmetry.space_group_name_H-M   'P 1'
#
loop_
_entity.id
_entity.type
_entity.pdbx_description
1 polymer ?
#
loop_
_entity_poly.entity_id
_entity_poly.type
_entity_poly.pdbx_seq_one_letter_code
_entity_poly.pdbx_strand_id
1 'polypeptide(L)'
;NTRQFVAGFPANDALLWGGRGTGKSSLVKALLRRYADQGLRVIEIDPDGILDLPEILAALQAADPQQAYYFVLFCDDLSFGADDPGYKALKSLLDGGVEARPDNVLLYATSNRRHLMPRHFADNEEYHRHGEEIIPGETAEEKISLSERFGLWLGFYPFDQAMYLDICAIHLQRLEVRTPPAEWREEALRWALQRGSRSGRVARQFARHWAGSRALAVAQTI
;
A
#
# COMPACT_ATOMS: atom_id res chain seq x y z
N ASN A 1 2.85 4.29 14.74
CA ASN A 1 3.84 3.33 14.23
C ASN A 1 5.07 4.05 13.68
N THR A 2 5.03 4.67 12.46
CA THR A 2 6.21 5.32 11.84
C THR A 2 6.81 6.43 12.71
N ARG A 3 5.99 7.22 13.43
CA ARG A 3 6.48 8.24 14.36
C ARG A 3 7.28 7.63 15.52
N GLN A 4 6.84 6.49 16.04
CA GLN A 4 7.59 5.75 17.09
C GLN A 4 8.93 5.29 16.53
N PHE A 5 8.91 4.70 15.35
CA PHE A 5 10.08 4.16 14.68
C PHE A 5 11.19 5.21 14.50
N VAL A 6 10.89 6.37 13.90
CA VAL A 6 11.88 7.44 13.70
C VAL A 6 12.30 8.14 14.99
N ALA A 7 11.62 7.87 16.10
CA ALA A 7 12.03 8.32 17.43
C ALA A 7 12.86 7.27 18.19
N GLY A 8 13.23 6.16 17.52
CA GLY A 8 14.04 5.08 18.11
C GLY A 8 13.27 4.12 19.02
N PHE A 9 11.93 4.10 18.92
CA PHE A 9 11.10 3.17 19.70
C PHE A 9 10.66 1.96 18.86
N PRO A 10 10.41 0.81 19.49
CA PRO A 10 9.90 -0.38 18.83
C PRO A 10 8.64 -0.07 18.01
N ALA A 11 8.59 -0.61 16.80
CA ALA A 11 7.46 -0.44 15.89
C ALA A 11 7.23 -1.73 15.09
N ASN A 12 6.03 -1.87 14.52
CA ASN A 12 5.63 -3.06 13.79
C ASN A 12 5.79 -2.91 12.28
N ASP A 13 6.01 -4.01 11.60
CA ASP A 13 5.79 -4.13 10.17
C ASP A 13 4.32 -3.86 9.84
N ALA A 14 4.07 -3.30 8.66
CA ALA A 14 2.73 -2.87 8.30
C ALA A 14 2.26 -3.45 6.96
N LEU A 15 1.05 -4.00 6.96
CA LEU A 15 0.34 -4.42 5.76
C LEU A 15 -0.83 -3.46 5.50
N LEU A 16 -0.77 -2.75 4.38
CA LEU A 16 -1.83 -1.88 3.88
C LEU A 16 -2.59 -2.65 2.80
N TRP A 17 -3.83 -3.03 3.08
CA TRP A 17 -4.62 -3.85 2.16
C TRP A 17 -5.91 -3.15 1.71
N GLY A 18 -6.44 -3.53 0.54
CA GLY A 18 -7.71 -3.00 0.05
C GLY A 18 -7.68 -2.61 -1.42
N GLY A 19 -8.76 -1.99 -1.89
CA GLY A 19 -8.99 -1.70 -3.31
C GLY A 19 -7.88 -0.91 -4.00
N ARG A 20 -7.76 -1.08 -5.31
CA ARG A 20 -6.81 -0.31 -6.12
C ARG A 20 -7.17 1.18 -6.12
N GLY A 21 -6.16 2.04 -6.04
CA GLY A 21 -6.35 3.49 -6.12
C GLY A 21 -6.92 4.14 -4.86
N THR A 22 -7.00 3.42 -3.74
CA THR A 22 -7.48 3.93 -2.44
C THR A 22 -6.43 4.70 -1.64
N GLY A 23 -5.18 4.78 -2.12
CA GLY A 23 -4.15 5.61 -1.50
C GLY A 23 -3.08 4.87 -0.69
N LYS A 24 -3.05 3.52 -0.69
CA LYS A 24 -2.07 2.72 0.06
C LYS A 24 -0.62 3.18 -0.17
N SER A 25 -0.13 3.05 -1.38
CA SER A 25 1.25 3.47 -1.75
C SER A 25 1.47 4.98 -1.58
N SER A 26 0.40 5.78 -1.76
CA SER A 26 0.48 7.23 -1.54
C SER A 26 0.72 7.58 -0.07
N LEU A 27 0.19 6.79 0.87
CA LEU A 27 0.44 6.97 2.29
C LEU A 27 1.92 6.74 2.61
N VAL A 28 2.52 5.65 2.11
CA VAL A 28 3.95 5.37 2.34
C VAL A 28 4.84 6.49 1.78
N LYS A 29 4.53 6.96 0.57
CA LYS A 29 5.24 8.12 -0.03
C LYS A 29 5.05 9.42 0.76
N ALA A 30 3.90 9.60 1.40
CA ALA A 30 3.66 10.74 2.28
C ALA A 30 4.44 10.65 3.61
N LEU A 31 4.62 9.44 4.15
CA LEU A 31 5.45 9.20 5.34
C LEU A 31 6.90 9.58 5.08
N LEU A 32 7.46 9.24 3.91
CA LEU A 32 8.81 9.67 3.54
C LEU A 32 8.93 11.20 3.58
N ARG A 33 8.01 11.92 2.95
CA ARG A 33 8.01 13.40 2.97
C ARG A 33 7.89 13.98 4.38
N ARG A 34 7.14 13.31 5.25
CA ARG A 34 6.87 13.77 6.62
C ARG A 34 8.06 13.57 7.55
N TYR A 35 8.83 12.51 7.34
CA TYR A 35 9.86 12.07 8.29
C TYR A 35 11.28 11.99 7.69
N ALA A 36 11.49 12.44 6.45
CA ALA A 36 12.80 12.44 5.81
C ALA A 36 13.84 13.22 6.62
N ASP A 37 13.45 14.38 7.18
CA ASP A 37 14.31 15.23 8.02
C ASP A 37 14.61 14.59 9.38
N GLN A 38 13.83 13.57 9.79
CA GLN A 38 14.03 12.76 10.98
C GLN A 38 14.77 11.45 10.68
N GLY A 39 15.43 11.37 9.54
CA GLY A 39 16.26 10.23 9.15
C GLY A 39 15.52 9.09 8.45
N LEU A 40 14.20 9.20 8.17
CA LEU A 40 13.47 8.15 7.44
C LEU A 40 13.97 8.03 6.00
N ARG A 41 14.22 6.79 5.59
CA ARG A 41 14.49 6.41 4.20
C ARG A 41 13.51 5.31 3.78
N VAL A 42 13.06 5.34 2.54
CA VAL A 42 12.18 4.30 1.97
C VAL A 42 12.87 3.68 0.78
N ILE A 43 12.99 2.38 0.79
CA ILE A 43 13.58 1.57 -0.29
C ILE A 43 12.44 0.76 -0.89
N GLU A 44 12.07 1.07 -2.11
CA GLU A 44 11.04 0.33 -2.84
C GLU A 44 11.65 -0.97 -3.37
N ILE A 45 11.02 -2.08 -3.06
CA ILE A 45 11.44 -3.42 -3.45
C ILE A 45 10.39 -3.98 -4.39
N ASP A 46 10.83 -4.31 -5.59
CA ASP A 46 9.98 -4.99 -6.56
C ASP A 46 9.66 -6.42 -6.06
N PRO A 47 8.51 -7.01 -6.43
CA PRO A 47 8.15 -8.36 -6.02
C PRO A 47 9.24 -9.40 -6.31
N ASP A 48 9.95 -9.28 -7.43
CA ASP A 48 11.05 -10.19 -7.80
C ASP A 48 12.29 -9.97 -6.92
N GLY A 49 12.49 -8.78 -6.38
CA GLY A 49 13.59 -8.41 -5.47
C GLY A 49 13.40 -8.88 -4.02
N ILE A 50 12.28 -9.55 -3.70
CA ILE A 50 12.06 -10.10 -2.35
C ILE A 50 13.09 -11.19 -2.01
N LEU A 51 13.60 -11.90 -3.00
CA LEU A 51 14.64 -12.91 -2.80
C LEU A 51 15.99 -12.30 -2.42
N ASP A 52 16.23 -11.05 -2.78
CA ASP A 52 17.47 -10.32 -2.51
C ASP A 52 17.44 -9.57 -1.16
N LEU A 53 16.36 -9.74 -0.36
CA LEU A 53 16.22 -9.08 0.94
C LEU A 53 17.41 -9.28 1.88
N PRO A 54 18.02 -10.48 2.00
CA PRO A 54 19.22 -10.66 2.84
C PRO A 54 20.40 -9.78 2.38
N GLU A 55 20.63 -9.70 1.08
CA GLU A 55 21.71 -8.88 0.50
C GLU A 55 21.43 -7.39 0.66
N ILE A 56 20.17 -6.98 0.51
CA ILE A 56 19.74 -5.60 0.76
C ILE A 56 19.99 -5.23 2.23
N LEU A 57 19.63 -6.09 3.18
CA LEU A 57 19.86 -5.86 4.60
C LEU A 57 21.34 -5.75 4.93
N ALA A 58 22.17 -6.66 4.40
CA ALA A 58 23.63 -6.60 4.56
C ALA A 58 24.21 -5.30 4.00
N ALA A 59 23.76 -4.87 2.82
CA ALA A 59 24.17 -3.60 2.22
C ALA A 59 23.77 -2.40 3.07
N LEU A 60 22.58 -2.41 3.66
CA LEU A 60 22.12 -1.34 4.56
C LEU A 60 22.95 -1.26 5.83
N GLN A 61 23.27 -2.39 6.45
CA GLN A 61 24.14 -2.43 7.62
C GLN A 61 25.54 -1.91 7.33
N ALA A 62 26.08 -2.26 6.15
CA ALA A 62 27.39 -1.77 5.72
C ALA A 62 27.39 -0.27 5.41
N ALA A 63 26.29 0.26 4.86
CA ALA A 63 26.17 1.68 4.50
C ALA A 63 25.89 2.58 5.72
N ASP A 64 25.23 2.05 6.75
CA ASP A 64 24.85 2.79 7.96
C ASP A 64 25.19 2.00 9.25
N PRO A 65 26.48 1.75 9.52
CA PRO A 65 26.91 0.95 10.65
C PRO A 65 26.61 1.59 12.01
N GLN A 66 26.34 2.89 12.02
CA GLN A 66 25.98 3.64 13.23
C GLN A 66 24.46 3.75 13.44
N GLN A 67 23.67 3.19 12.54
CA GLN A 67 22.19 3.25 12.55
C GLN A 67 21.66 4.69 12.69
N ALA A 68 22.26 5.61 11.93
CA ALA A 68 21.87 7.02 11.92
C ALA A 68 20.55 7.26 11.17
N TYR A 69 20.12 6.30 10.35
CA TYR A 69 18.90 6.35 9.56
C TYR A 69 17.92 5.25 9.94
N TYR A 70 16.64 5.48 9.61
CA TYR A 70 15.54 4.54 9.75
C TYR A 70 15.06 4.12 8.37
N PHE A 71 15.07 2.83 8.08
CA PHE A 71 14.73 2.31 6.77
C PHE A 71 13.35 1.65 6.77
N VAL A 72 12.53 1.99 5.80
CA VAL A 72 11.32 1.24 5.47
C VAL A 72 11.55 0.55 4.14
N LEU A 73 11.61 -0.77 4.16
CA LEU A 73 11.55 -1.61 2.97
C LEU A 73 10.09 -1.65 2.51
N PHE A 74 9.83 -1.15 1.32
CA PHE A 74 8.49 -0.99 0.82
C PHE A 74 8.20 -1.91 -0.36
N CYS A 75 7.36 -2.92 -0.14
CA CYS A 75 6.87 -3.84 -1.17
C CYS A 75 5.48 -3.37 -1.65
N ASP A 76 5.40 -2.81 -2.86
CA ASP A 76 4.12 -2.35 -3.43
C ASP A 76 3.43 -3.45 -4.22
N ASP A 77 2.09 -3.55 -4.08
CA ASP A 77 1.20 -4.51 -4.76
C ASP A 77 1.57 -5.99 -4.53
N LEU A 78 1.97 -6.31 -3.29
CA LEU A 78 2.42 -7.64 -2.90
C LEU A 78 1.29 -8.67 -3.04
N SER A 79 1.60 -9.76 -3.77
CA SER A 79 0.72 -10.91 -3.92
C SER A 79 1.56 -12.13 -4.33
N PHE A 80 1.30 -13.29 -3.75
CA PHE A 80 2.04 -14.51 -4.02
C PHE A 80 1.17 -15.56 -4.71
N GLY A 81 1.79 -16.35 -5.59
CA GLY A 81 1.24 -17.61 -6.08
C GLY A 81 1.41 -18.73 -5.05
N ALA A 82 0.85 -19.92 -5.34
CA ALA A 82 0.90 -21.06 -4.43
C ALA A 82 2.34 -21.52 -4.11
N ASP A 83 3.23 -21.49 -5.11
CA ASP A 83 4.61 -21.98 -5.01
C ASP A 83 5.65 -20.84 -5.15
N ASP A 84 5.27 -19.62 -4.82
CA ASP A 84 6.13 -18.47 -5.00
C ASP A 84 7.29 -18.49 -3.98
N PRO A 85 8.56 -18.54 -4.41
CA PRO A 85 9.70 -18.56 -3.50
C PRO A 85 9.79 -17.28 -2.65
N GLY A 86 9.30 -16.15 -3.16
CA GLY A 86 9.22 -14.88 -2.43
C GLY A 86 8.37 -14.96 -1.16
N TYR A 87 7.35 -15.83 -1.15
CA TYR A 87 6.55 -16.10 0.04
C TYR A 87 7.41 -16.61 1.20
N LYS A 88 8.27 -17.61 0.93
CA LYS A 88 9.14 -18.22 1.96
C LYS A 88 10.21 -17.25 2.45
N ALA A 89 10.79 -16.48 1.54
CA ALA A 89 11.77 -15.45 1.88
C ALA A 89 11.17 -14.38 2.78
N LEU A 90 9.99 -13.86 2.43
CA LEU A 90 9.30 -12.85 3.23
C LEU A 90 8.86 -13.40 4.59
N LYS A 91 8.36 -14.66 4.64
CA LYS A 91 8.01 -15.34 5.89
C LYS A 91 9.21 -15.42 6.82
N SER A 92 10.36 -15.87 6.31
CA SER A 92 11.60 -15.96 7.09
C SER A 92 12.05 -14.61 7.65
N LEU A 93 11.93 -13.55 6.86
CA LEU A 93 12.27 -12.19 7.30
C LEU A 93 11.36 -11.71 8.43
N LEU A 94 10.06 -11.95 8.33
CA LEU A 94 9.08 -11.53 9.33
C LEU A 94 9.15 -12.36 10.62
N ASP A 95 9.57 -13.63 10.53
CA ASP A 95 9.77 -14.52 11.69
C ASP A 95 11.09 -14.24 12.44
N GLY A 96 11.92 -13.32 11.94
CA GLY A 96 13.22 -13.03 12.54
C GLY A 96 14.25 -14.16 12.31
N GLY A 97 14.32 -14.69 11.07
CA GLY A 97 15.21 -15.80 10.68
C GLY A 97 16.64 -15.71 11.19
N VAL A 98 17.53 -16.62 10.71
CA VAL A 98 18.91 -16.82 11.22
C VAL A 98 19.74 -15.53 11.28
N GLU A 99 19.49 -14.58 10.40
CA GLU A 99 20.03 -13.21 10.45
C GLU A 99 18.94 -12.26 10.94
N ALA A 100 19.10 -11.81 12.19
CA ALA A 100 18.17 -10.85 12.77
C ALA A 100 18.17 -9.54 11.97
N ARG A 101 16.99 -9.11 11.53
CA ARG A 101 16.82 -7.80 10.90
C ARG A 101 17.22 -6.69 11.88
N PRO A 102 17.97 -5.66 11.43
CA PRO A 102 18.32 -4.53 12.28
C PRO A 102 17.07 -3.81 12.83
N ASP A 103 17.15 -3.30 14.06
CA ASP A 103 16.04 -2.59 14.72
C ASP A 103 15.63 -1.30 13.99
N ASN A 104 16.54 -0.72 13.19
CA ASN A 104 16.29 0.46 12.38
C ASN A 104 15.71 0.14 10.97
N VAL A 105 15.20 -1.07 10.75
CA VAL A 105 14.57 -1.50 9.49
C VAL A 105 13.17 -2.03 9.77
N LEU A 106 12.16 -1.50 9.06
CA LEU A 106 10.78 -2.03 9.03
C LEU A 106 10.39 -2.44 7.62
N LEU A 107 9.44 -3.36 7.53
CA LEU A 107 8.81 -3.77 6.28
C LEU A 107 7.40 -3.19 6.19
N TYR A 108 7.13 -2.45 5.12
CA TYR A 108 5.79 -1.99 4.77
C TYR A 108 5.39 -2.62 3.45
N ALA A 109 4.23 -3.27 3.42
CA ALA A 109 3.70 -3.87 2.22
C ALA A 109 2.34 -3.31 1.87
N THR A 110 2.04 -3.22 0.57
CA THR A 110 0.66 -3.00 0.13
C THR A 110 0.14 -4.23 -0.59
N SER A 111 -1.16 -4.49 -0.49
CA SER A 111 -1.82 -5.54 -1.25
C SER A 111 -3.23 -5.12 -1.67
N ASN A 112 -3.67 -5.61 -2.81
CA ASN A 112 -5.07 -5.45 -3.23
C ASN A 112 -5.99 -6.48 -2.57
N ARG A 113 -5.43 -7.42 -1.81
CA ARG A 113 -6.13 -8.49 -1.09
C ARG A 113 -5.87 -8.35 0.41
N ARG A 114 -6.84 -8.79 1.21
CA ARG A 114 -6.68 -8.84 2.67
C ARG A 114 -5.63 -9.90 3.07
N HIS A 115 -5.63 -11.02 2.39
CA HIS A 115 -4.64 -12.07 2.55
C HIS A 115 -3.75 -12.08 1.30
N LEU A 116 -2.45 -12.20 1.48
CA LEU A 116 -1.45 -12.03 0.43
C LEU A 116 -1.47 -13.14 -0.64
N MET A 117 -2.10 -14.28 -0.35
CA MET A 117 -2.28 -15.39 -1.29
C MET A 117 -3.72 -15.47 -1.83
N PRO A 118 -3.91 -15.94 -3.08
CA PRO A 118 -5.24 -16.16 -3.63
C PRO A 118 -5.97 -17.26 -2.87
N ARG A 119 -7.26 -17.03 -2.57
CA ARG A 119 -8.17 -18.11 -2.18
C ARG A 119 -8.68 -18.75 -3.45
N HIS A 120 -8.38 -20.03 -3.66
CA HIS A 120 -9.02 -20.81 -4.71
C HIS A 120 -10.36 -21.37 -4.23
N PHE A 121 -11.30 -21.63 -5.15
CA PHE A 121 -12.58 -22.27 -4.80
C PHE A 121 -12.39 -23.65 -4.16
N ALA A 122 -11.30 -24.37 -4.52
CA ALA A 122 -10.90 -25.62 -3.89
C ALA A 122 -10.54 -25.46 -2.40
N ASP A 123 -10.05 -24.29 -1.97
CA ASP A 123 -9.74 -24.05 -0.56
C ASP A 123 -10.99 -24.10 0.34
N ASN A 124 -12.19 -23.91 -0.21
CA ASN A 124 -13.45 -24.07 0.52
C ASN A 124 -13.85 -25.55 0.72
N GLU A 125 -13.32 -26.47 -0.05
CA GLU A 125 -13.55 -27.92 0.09
C GLU A 125 -12.60 -28.53 1.14
N GLU A 126 -11.50 -27.85 1.47
CA GLU A 126 -10.54 -28.25 2.51
C GLU A 126 -10.97 -27.88 3.94
N TYR A 127 -12.09 -27.17 4.09
CA TYR A 127 -12.64 -26.91 5.42
C TYR A 127 -13.27 -28.20 5.99
N HIS A 128 -12.56 -28.86 6.87
CA HIS A 128 -13.09 -30.01 7.58
C HIS A 128 -13.90 -29.56 8.81
N ARG A 129 -15.15 -30.02 8.88
CA ARG A 129 -15.97 -29.87 10.09
C ARG A 129 -15.52 -30.90 11.13
N HIS A 130 -14.96 -30.44 12.23
CA HIS A 130 -14.76 -31.25 13.43
C HIS A 130 -15.68 -30.70 14.52
N GLY A 131 -16.90 -31.26 14.63
CA GLY A 131 -17.93 -30.75 15.54
C GLY A 131 -18.51 -29.41 15.08
N GLU A 132 -18.53 -28.41 15.95
CA GLU A 132 -19.00 -27.04 15.66
C GLU A 132 -17.88 -26.10 15.14
N GLU A 133 -16.60 -26.51 15.19
CA GLU A 133 -15.48 -25.73 14.69
C GLU A 133 -15.16 -26.04 13.22
N ILE A 134 -14.99 -24.97 12.46
CA ILE A 134 -14.52 -25.00 11.06
C ILE A 134 -13.01 -24.83 11.11
N ILE A 135 -12.27 -25.92 10.91
CA ILE A 135 -10.80 -25.89 10.86
C ILE A 135 -10.38 -25.69 9.41
N PRO A 136 -9.62 -24.62 9.09
CA PRO A 136 -9.04 -24.44 7.76
C PRO A 136 -8.07 -25.59 7.46
N GLY A 137 -8.01 -26.05 6.21
CA GLY A 137 -6.97 -26.99 5.78
C GLY A 137 -5.57 -26.39 5.88
N GLU A 138 -4.52 -27.23 5.93
CA GLU A 138 -3.11 -26.78 6.10
C GLU A 138 -2.69 -25.69 5.10
N THR A 139 -3.12 -25.78 3.86
CA THR A 139 -2.88 -24.77 2.81
C THR A 139 -3.58 -23.44 3.09
N ALA A 140 -4.77 -23.46 3.69
CA ALA A 140 -5.49 -22.25 4.06
C ALA A 140 -4.84 -21.55 5.28
N GLU A 141 -4.37 -22.34 6.25
CA GLU A 141 -3.62 -21.81 7.41
C GLU A 141 -2.30 -21.19 6.98
N GLU A 142 -1.54 -21.80 6.08
CA GLU A 142 -0.31 -21.21 5.54
C GLU A 142 -0.57 -19.88 4.82
N LYS A 143 -1.67 -19.77 4.05
CA LYS A 143 -2.04 -18.56 3.32
C LYS A 143 -2.43 -17.39 4.23
N ILE A 144 -3.01 -17.66 5.39
CA ILE A 144 -3.37 -16.65 6.40
C ILE A 144 -2.12 -16.25 7.18
N SER A 145 -1.27 -17.20 7.50
CA SER A 145 -0.11 -17.12 8.37
C SER A 145 0.88 -15.98 8.02
N LEU A 146 1.16 -15.71 6.75
CA LEU A 146 2.09 -14.63 6.37
C LEU A 146 1.53 -13.24 6.69
N SER A 147 0.23 -13.04 6.43
CA SER A 147 -0.40 -11.76 6.69
C SER A 147 -0.40 -11.45 8.19
N GLU A 148 -0.64 -12.45 9.04
CA GLU A 148 -0.71 -12.30 10.50
C GLU A 148 0.62 -11.91 11.15
N ARG A 149 1.74 -12.12 10.43
CA ARG A 149 3.07 -11.70 10.90
C ARG A 149 3.28 -10.19 10.86
N PHE A 150 2.48 -9.48 10.08
CA PHE A 150 2.48 -8.02 10.15
C PHE A 150 1.77 -7.57 11.42
N GLY A 151 2.46 -6.90 12.30
CA GLY A 151 1.89 -6.42 13.57
C GLY A 151 0.91 -5.25 13.40
N LEU A 152 0.87 -4.61 12.22
CA LEU A 152 -0.07 -3.53 11.91
C LEU A 152 -0.79 -3.79 10.59
N TRP A 153 -2.13 -3.85 10.66
CA TRP A 153 -2.99 -4.00 9.49
C TRP A 153 -3.85 -2.77 9.27
N LEU A 154 -3.77 -2.20 8.06
CA LEU A 154 -4.54 -1.04 7.67
C LEU A 154 -5.42 -1.36 6.47
N GLY A 155 -6.73 -1.37 6.67
CA GLY A 155 -7.72 -1.59 5.61
C GLY A 155 -8.05 -0.30 4.86
N PHE A 156 -7.95 -0.33 3.53
CA PHE A 156 -8.31 0.76 2.62
C PHE A 156 -9.55 0.37 1.83
N TYR A 157 -10.67 0.96 2.20
CA TYR A 157 -11.96 0.66 1.58
C TYR A 157 -12.24 1.55 0.37
N PRO A 158 -13.12 1.13 -0.54
CA PRO A 158 -13.59 1.97 -1.64
C PRO A 158 -14.17 3.29 -1.12
N PHE A 159 -13.95 4.36 -1.84
CA PHE A 159 -14.48 5.67 -1.47
C PHE A 159 -16.00 5.75 -1.73
N ASP A 160 -16.73 6.34 -0.82
CA ASP A 160 -18.07 6.80 -1.08
C ASP A 160 -18.05 8.01 -2.02
N GLN A 161 -19.25 8.50 -2.38
CA GLN A 161 -19.38 9.62 -3.29
C GLN A 161 -18.83 10.92 -2.71
N ALA A 162 -19.03 11.16 -1.41
CA ALA A 162 -18.60 12.38 -0.75
C ALA A 162 -17.08 12.45 -0.71
N MET A 163 -16.41 11.39 -0.24
CA MET A 163 -14.97 11.29 -0.19
C MET A 163 -14.32 11.41 -1.59
N TYR A 164 -14.92 10.79 -2.63
CA TYR A 164 -14.44 10.93 -3.99
C TYR A 164 -14.47 12.39 -4.47
N LEU A 165 -15.56 13.11 -4.23
CA LEU A 165 -15.70 14.52 -4.60
C LEU A 165 -14.74 15.42 -3.83
N ASP A 166 -14.50 15.13 -2.54
CA ASP A 166 -13.52 15.86 -1.74
C ASP A 166 -12.10 15.67 -2.28
N ILE A 167 -11.75 14.46 -2.70
CA ILE A 167 -10.46 14.19 -3.34
C ILE A 167 -10.34 14.92 -4.69
N CYS A 168 -11.42 14.98 -5.49
CA CYS A 168 -11.44 15.78 -6.71
C CYS A 168 -11.19 17.26 -6.40
N ALA A 169 -11.87 17.82 -5.38
CA ALA A 169 -11.67 19.20 -4.95
C ALA A 169 -10.22 19.50 -4.56
N ILE A 170 -9.59 18.62 -3.77
CA ILE A 170 -8.19 18.74 -3.38
C ILE A 170 -7.26 18.75 -4.61
N HIS A 171 -7.52 17.87 -5.59
CA HIS A 171 -6.70 17.85 -6.80
C HIS A 171 -6.91 19.07 -7.69
N LEU A 172 -8.16 19.56 -7.84
CA LEU A 172 -8.46 20.80 -8.56
C LEU A 172 -7.79 22.01 -7.89
N GLN A 173 -7.87 22.10 -6.56
CA GLN A 173 -7.18 23.15 -5.82
C GLN A 173 -5.66 23.15 -6.03
N ARG A 174 -5.04 21.97 -6.05
CA ARG A 174 -3.59 21.84 -6.36
C ARG A 174 -3.21 22.23 -7.78
N LEU A 175 -4.16 22.21 -8.69
CA LEU A 175 -4.02 22.68 -10.08
C LEU A 175 -4.48 24.14 -10.25
N GLU A 176 -4.72 24.85 -9.13
CA GLU A 176 -5.15 26.25 -9.08
C GLU A 176 -6.47 26.53 -9.82
N VAL A 177 -7.28 25.49 -10.00
CA VAL A 177 -8.62 25.61 -10.61
C VAL A 177 -9.56 26.24 -9.60
N ARG A 178 -10.06 27.43 -9.91
CA ARG A 178 -11.00 28.22 -9.06
C ARG A 178 -12.47 28.07 -9.46
N THR A 179 -12.81 27.00 -10.20
CA THR A 179 -14.17 26.75 -10.66
C THR A 179 -15.07 26.35 -9.48
N PRO A 180 -16.28 26.92 -9.33
CA PRO A 180 -17.23 26.54 -8.29
C PRO A 180 -17.57 25.05 -8.34
N PRO A 181 -17.80 24.41 -7.17
CA PRO A 181 -18.14 22.98 -7.10
C PRO A 181 -19.36 22.58 -7.95
N ALA A 182 -20.34 23.46 -8.11
CA ALA A 182 -21.54 23.22 -8.90
C ALA A 182 -21.23 22.89 -10.37
N GLU A 183 -20.14 23.39 -10.92
CA GLU A 183 -19.79 23.20 -12.33
C GLU A 183 -19.09 21.86 -12.61
N TRP A 184 -18.33 21.31 -11.66
CA TRP A 184 -17.52 20.12 -11.92
C TRP A 184 -18.00 18.84 -11.19
N ARG A 185 -18.86 18.96 -10.14
CA ARG A 185 -19.24 17.79 -9.34
C ARG A 185 -19.97 16.72 -10.16
N GLU A 186 -20.90 17.13 -10.98
CA GLU A 186 -21.69 16.22 -11.83
C GLU A 186 -20.80 15.54 -12.87
N GLU A 187 -19.91 16.30 -13.51
CA GLU A 187 -18.93 15.76 -14.46
C GLU A 187 -17.93 14.80 -13.79
N ALA A 188 -17.51 15.10 -12.56
CA ALA A 188 -16.65 14.18 -11.79
C ALA A 188 -17.34 12.83 -11.54
N LEU A 189 -18.63 12.85 -11.22
CA LEU A 189 -19.42 11.64 -11.01
C LEU A 189 -19.64 10.84 -12.30
N ARG A 190 -19.91 11.51 -13.42
CA ARG A 190 -19.98 10.87 -14.74
C ARG A 190 -18.65 10.24 -15.13
N TRP A 191 -17.54 10.93 -14.87
CA TRP A 191 -16.20 10.42 -15.10
C TRP A 191 -15.91 9.15 -14.28
N ALA A 192 -16.29 9.15 -13.00
CA ALA A 192 -16.14 7.98 -12.14
C ALA A 192 -16.98 6.79 -12.62
N LEU A 193 -18.22 7.06 -13.06
CA LEU A 193 -19.13 6.04 -13.61
C LEU A 193 -18.55 5.38 -14.86
N GLN A 194 -18.04 6.16 -15.80
CA GLN A 194 -17.41 5.67 -17.03
C GLN A 194 -16.15 4.81 -16.74
N ARG A 195 -15.44 5.10 -15.65
CA ARG A 195 -14.24 4.34 -15.22
C ARG A 195 -14.57 3.18 -14.29
N GLY A 196 -15.84 2.97 -13.91
CA GLY A 196 -16.30 1.91 -13.02
C GLY A 196 -15.71 1.99 -11.60
N SER A 197 -15.17 3.15 -11.19
CA SER A 197 -14.45 3.25 -9.91
C SER A 197 -14.46 4.69 -9.37
N ARG A 198 -14.71 4.81 -8.06
CA ARG A 198 -14.47 6.01 -7.26
C ARG A 198 -13.16 5.84 -6.49
N SER A 199 -12.05 6.20 -7.10
CA SER A 199 -10.72 6.05 -6.50
C SER A 199 -9.92 7.35 -6.57
N GLY A 200 -8.88 7.50 -5.75
CA GLY A 200 -8.00 8.65 -5.78
C GLY A 200 -7.26 8.80 -7.12
N ARG A 201 -6.98 7.70 -7.81
CA ARG A 201 -6.43 7.70 -9.17
C ARG A 201 -7.41 8.31 -10.16
N VAL A 202 -8.67 7.90 -10.11
CA VAL A 202 -9.74 8.39 -11.00
C VAL A 202 -10.04 9.87 -10.71
N ALA A 203 -10.07 10.28 -9.44
CA ALA A 203 -10.22 11.68 -9.05
C ALA A 203 -9.09 12.57 -9.57
N ARG A 204 -7.84 12.12 -9.47
CA ARG A 204 -6.69 12.83 -10.03
C ARG A 204 -6.75 12.94 -11.56
N GLN A 205 -7.16 11.87 -12.24
CA GLN A 205 -7.33 11.87 -13.69
C GLN A 205 -8.41 12.85 -14.12
N PHE A 206 -9.56 12.85 -13.43
CA PHE A 206 -10.62 13.83 -13.66
C PHE A 206 -10.11 15.26 -13.50
N ALA A 207 -9.46 15.57 -12.37
CA ALA A 207 -9.00 16.93 -12.10
C ALA A 207 -8.01 17.44 -13.18
N ARG A 208 -7.11 16.57 -13.65
CA ARG A 208 -6.17 16.92 -14.74
C ARG A 208 -6.90 17.16 -16.07
N HIS A 209 -7.88 16.30 -16.40
CA HIS A 209 -8.69 16.48 -17.60
C HIS A 209 -9.48 17.78 -17.54
N TRP A 210 -10.18 18.03 -16.42
CA TRP A 210 -10.97 19.24 -16.22
C TRP A 210 -10.14 20.51 -16.34
N ALA A 211 -9.01 20.56 -15.63
CA ALA A 211 -8.09 21.69 -15.68
C ALA A 211 -7.56 21.95 -17.10
N GLY A 212 -7.12 20.90 -17.79
CA GLY A 212 -6.57 21.02 -19.15
C GLY A 212 -7.62 21.46 -20.16
N SER A 213 -8.83 20.92 -20.11
CA SER A 213 -9.93 21.30 -21.01
C SER A 213 -10.32 22.76 -20.85
N ARG A 214 -10.37 23.25 -19.61
CA ARG A 214 -10.67 24.67 -19.31
C ARG A 214 -9.56 25.61 -19.78
N ALA A 215 -8.30 25.24 -19.54
CA ALA A 215 -7.16 26.04 -20.02
C ALA A 215 -7.14 26.15 -21.56
N LEU A 216 -7.44 25.05 -22.25
CA LEU A 216 -7.51 25.04 -23.71
C LEU A 216 -8.64 25.92 -24.23
N ALA A 217 -9.82 25.86 -23.62
CA ALA A 217 -10.96 26.69 -24.01
C ALA A 217 -10.65 28.19 -23.88
N VAL A 218 -9.97 28.61 -22.81
CA VAL A 218 -9.53 30.00 -22.62
C VAL A 218 -8.51 30.39 -23.67
N ALA A 219 -7.53 29.54 -23.97
CA ALA A 219 -6.49 29.82 -24.98
C ALA A 219 -7.04 29.93 -26.42
N GLN A 220 -8.18 29.33 -26.73
CA GLN A 220 -8.85 29.42 -28.05
C GLN A 220 -9.75 30.66 -28.17
N THR A 221 -10.00 31.37 -27.09
CA THR A 221 -10.86 32.57 -27.06
C THR A 221 -10.05 33.87 -27.13
N ILE A 222 -8.71 33.77 -27.08
CA ILE A 222 -7.74 34.85 -27.26
C ILE A 222 -7.18 34.84 -28.67
#